data_f3964be5d26903de2ed453f09bcc4ff1
#
_entry.id   f3964be5d26903de2ed453f09bcc4ff1
#
_cell.length_a   1.000
_cell.length_b   1.000
_cell.length_c   1.000
_cell.angle_alpha   90.00
_cell.angle_beta   90.00
_cell.angle_gamma   90.00
#
_symmetry.space_group_name_H-M   'P 1'
#
loop_
_entity.id
_entity.type
_entity.pdbx_description
1 polymer ?
#
loop_
_entity_poly.entity_id
_entity_poly.type
_entity_poly.pdbx_seq_one_letter_code
_entity_poly.pdbx_strand_id
1 'polypeptide(L)'
;LAITGSPVKGVLSIGEFFHAGPFVNLAFDHKAGPEGLPGFDAKQKFTHANKEISWTRKPEWKNGQLYGTVFSGDNTVNYLHKVITVDSPRDLPISLGSDDGIKVFLNGKQILANNIGRGAAPDQEKLTLNLKKGENFLLLKIHNGAGPSGFYFKADALAKPLPSIAT
;
A
#
# COMPACT_ATOMS: atom_id res chain seq x y z
N LEU A 1 -17.46 -1.34 36.64
CA LEU A 1 -17.29 -1.26 36.30
C LEU A 1 -16.81 -1.37 35.35
N ALA A 2 -16.83 -1.58 34.94
CA ALA A 2 -16.51 -1.85 34.20
C ALA A 2 -16.13 -1.55 33.21
N ILE A 3 -16.07 -1.18 32.88
CA ILE A 3 -15.87 -0.85 32.00
C ILE A 3 -14.91 -0.95 31.40
N THR A 4 -14.69 -1.14 31.49
CA THR A 4 -13.67 -1.14 31.39
C THR A 4 -13.17 -1.67 30.24
N GLY A 5 -12.90 -2.44 29.90
CA GLY A 5 -12.34 -2.94 28.79
C GLY A 5 -12.77 -2.48 27.54
N SER A 6 -13.86 -1.98 27.46
CA SER A 6 -14.34 -1.64 26.26
C SER A 6 -13.53 -0.86 25.39
N PRO A 7 -12.69 -0.15 25.81
CA PRO A 7 -12.07 0.77 24.99
C PRO A 7 -11.23 0.22 23.93
N VAL A 8 -10.86 -0.92 23.97
CA VAL A 8 -10.01 -1.39 23.01
C VAL A 8 -10.56 -1.51 21.68
N LYS A 9 -11.83 -1.28 21.51
CA LYS A 9 -12.41 -1.35 20.24
C LYS A 9 -11.86 -0.32 19.37
N GLY A 10 -11.66 -0.62 18.14
CA GLY A 10 -11.17 0.31 17.19
C GLY A 10 -9.66 0.41 17.12
N VAL A 11 -8.96 -0.52 17.72
CA VAL A 11 -7.52 -0.55 17.60
C VAL A 11 -7.14 -0.78 16.14
N LEU A 12 -6.24 0.04 15.66
CA LEU A 12 -5.74 -0.01 14.30
C LEU A 12 -4.23 0.01 14.35
N SER A 13 -3.59 -0.91 13.66
CA SER A 13 -2.14 -0.95 13.53
C SER A 13 -1.79 -0.95 12.05
N ILE A 14 -1.03 0.04 11.63
CA ILE A 14 -0.56 0.15 10.24
C ILE A 14 0.92 -0.17 10.24
N GLY A 15 1.28 -1.25 9.57
CA GLY A 15 2.66 -1.69 9.52
C GLY A 15 3.53 -0.82 8.64
N GLU A 16 4.82 -1.12 8.62
CA GLU A 16 5.78 -0.43 7.78
C GLU A 16 5.60 -0.79 6.33
N PHE A 17 6.15 0.02 5.45
CA PHE A 17 6.24 -0.34 4.05
C PHE A 17 7.28 -1.43 3.83
N PHE A 18 6.95 -2.32 2.90
CA PHE A 18 7.91 -3.22 2.27
C PHE A 18 7.92 -2.87 0.77
N HIS A 19 9.08 -2.92 0.17
CA HIS A 19 9.26 -2.60 -1.24
C HIS A 19 9.89 -3.77 -1.98
N ALA A 20 9.36 -4.08 -3.15
CA ALA A 20 9.96 -5.03 -4.08
C ALA A 20 10.02 -4.39 -5.45
N GLY A 21 11.20 -4.34 -6.02
CA GLY A 21 11.41 -3.77 -7.34
C GLY A 21 12.79 -3.16 -7.49
N PRO A 22 13.09 -2.62 -8.65
CA PRO A 22 12.20 -2.51 -9.79
C PRO A 22 12.06 -3.82 -10.57
N PHE A 23 10.87 -4.04 -11.10
CA PHE A 23 10.63 -5.08 -12.08
C PHE A 23 10.71 -4.40 -13.44
N VAL A 24 11.67 -4.80 -14.27
CA VAL A 24 11.98 -4.09 -15.51
C VAL A 24 11.20 -4.60 -16.72
N ASN A 25 11.12 -3.77 -17.74
CA ASN A 25 10.47 -4.10 -19.00
C ASN A 25 9.00 -4.51 -18.84
N LEU A 26 8.28 -3.76 -18.03
CA LEU A 26 6.87 -4.00 -17.79
C LEU A 26 6.03 -2.79 -18.17
N ALA A 27 4.91 -3.04 -18.83
CA ALA A 27 3.87 -2.07 -19.00
C ALA A 27 2.91 -2.09 -17.81
N PHE A 28 2.01 -1.13 -17.77
CA PHE A 28 1.08 -0.96 -16.65
C PHE A 28 0.29 -2.22 -16.32
N ASP A 29 -0.20 -2.91 -17.34
CA ASP A 29 -1.06 -4.08 -17.14
C ASP A 29 -0.32 -5.42 -17.03
N HIS A 30 0.99 -5.43 -17.16
CA HIS A 30 1.73 -6.67 -16.99
C HIS A 30 1.81 -7.03 -15.52
N LYS A 31 1.54 -8.27 -15.20
CA LYS A 31 1.66 -8.75 -13.82
C LYS A 31 3.08 -9.17 -13.54
N ALA A 32 3.52 -8.95 -12.33
CA ALA A 32 4.77 -9.49 -11.83
C ALA A 32 4.53 -10.14 -10.47
N GLY A 33 5.56 -10.74 -9.91
CA GLY A 33 5.48 -11.64 -8.78
C GLY A 33 4.46 -11.36 -7.68
N PRO A 34 4.45 -10.19 -7.04
CA PRO A 34 3.54 -9.95 -5.92
C PRO A 34 2.09 -9.76 -6.31
N GLU A 35 1.83 -9.47 -7.57
CA GLU A 35 0.51 -9.00 -7.96
C GLU A 35 -0.55 -10.09 -7.83
N GLY A 36 -1.62 -9.79 -7.11
CA GLY A 36 -2.73 -10.71 -6.97
C GLY A 36 -2.59 -11.76 -5.86
N LEU A 37 -1.48 -11.77 -5.15
CA LEU A 37 -1.33 -12.71 -4.04
C LEU A 37 -2.24 -12.31 -2.89
N PRO A 38 -2.92 -13.27 -2.27
CA PRO A 38 -3.90 -12.95 -1.22
C PRO A 38 -3.29 -12.58 0.12
N GLY A 39 -2.05 -12.94 0.38
CA GLY A 39 -1.40 -12.70 1.65
C GLY A 39 -0.04 -12.08 1.45
N PHE A 40 0.79 -12.10 2.48
CA PHE A 40 2.10 -11.50 2.45
C PHE A 40 3.11 -12.34 3.22
N ASP A 41 4.23 -12.63 2.57
CA ASP A 41 5.37 -13.28 3.20
C ASP A 41 6.59 -12.42 2.91
N ALA A 42 7.12 -11.77 3.94
CA ALA A 42 8.26 -10.86 3.80
C ALA A 42 9.52 -11.55 3.31
N LYS A 43 9.58 -12.86 3.37
CA LYS A 43 10.75 -13.61 2.93
C LYS A 43 10.60 -14.14 1.51
N GLN A 44 9.46 -13.94 0.90
CA GLN A 44 9.21 -14.42 -0.44
C GLN A 44 10.09 -13.68 -1.44
N LYS A 45 10.62 -14.44 -2.41
CA LYS A 45 11.45 -13.91 -3.47
C LYS A 45 10.77 -14.12 -4.80
N PHE A 46 11.04 -13.23 -5.72
CA PHE A 46 10.48 -13.27 -7.06
C PHE A 46 11.61 -13.27 -8.07
N THR A 47 11.45 -14.01 -9.17
CA THR A 47 12.43 -13.98 -10.25
C THR A 47 11.82 -13.23 -11.41
N HIS A 48 12.53 -12.22 -11.90
CA HIS A 48 12.09 -11.45 -13.06
C HIS A 48 13.30 -11.00 -13.86
N ALA A 49 13.28 -11.24 -15.18
CA ALA A 49 14.39 -10.89 -16.08
C ALA A 49 15.73 -11.43 -15.55
N ASN A 50 15.73 -12.67 -15.10
CA ASN A 50 16.91 -13.36 -14.56
C ASN A 50 17.49 -12.74 -13.29
N LYS A 51 16.69 -11.94 -12.60
CA LYS A 51 17.12 -11.37 -11.34
C LYS A 51 16.17 -11.80 -10.23
N GLU A 52 16.74 -11.98 -9.04
CA GLU A 52 15.96 -12.27 -7.86
C GLU A 52 15.60 -10.96 -7.19
N ILE A 53 14.33 -10.74 -6.90
CA ILE A 53 13.83 -9.54 -6.26
C ILE A 53 13.18 -9.93 -4.94
N SER A 54 13.58 -9.26 -3.87
CA SER A 54 13.10 -9.55 -2.53
C SER A 54 12.37 -8.36 -1.96
N TRP A 55 11.56 -8.60 -0.95
CA TRP A 55 10.98 -7.51 -0.17
C TRP A 55 12.04 -6.87 0.72
N THR A 56 12.07 -5.56 0.75
CA THR A 56 12.95 -4.79 1.62
C THR A 56 12.11 -3.91 2.52
N ARG A 57 12.34 -3.96 3.82
CA ARG A 57 11.65 -3.09 4.76
C ARG A 57 12.06 -1.65 4.52
N LYS A 58 11.11 -0.73 4.59
CA LYS A 58 11.32 0.69 4.39
C LYS A 58 10.71 1.49 5.55
N PRO A 59 11.26 1.34 6.75
CA PRO A 59 10.71 2.07 7.90
C PRO A 59 10.86 3.58 7.79
N GLU A 60 11.75 4.04 6.92
CA GLU A 60 11.95 5.47 6.69
C GLU A 60 10.82 6.09 5.87
N TRP A 61 9.99 5.31 5.18
CA TRP A 61 8.89 5.87 4.41
C TRP A 61 7.70 6.11 5.31
N LYS A 62 7.44 7.40 5.58
CA LYS A 62 6.48 7.82 6.60
C LYS A 62 5.12 8.16 6.01
N ASN A 63 4.10 7.95 6.82
CA ASN A 63 2.73 8.30 6.47
C ASN A 63 2.62 9.79 6.17
N GLY A 64 2.00 10.13 5.06
CA GLY A 64 1.73 11.52 4.70
C GLY A 64 2.93 12.30 4.16
N GLN A 65 3.99 11.62 3.77
CA GLN A 65 5.16 12.27 3.19
C GLN A 65 5.29 11.90 1.70
N LEU A 66 5.64 12.86 0.88
CA LEU A 66 5.80 12.64 -0.55
C LEU A 66 7.20 12.09 -0.85
N TYR A 67 7.23 10.98 -1.55
CA TYR A 67 8.46 10.36 -2.04
C TYR A 67 8.40 10.34 -3.57
N GLY A 68 8.53 11.52 -4.16
CA GLY A 68 8.25 11.71 -5.58
C GLY A 68 9.29 11.19 -6.54
N THR A 69 10.51 10.89 -6.06
CA THR A 69 11.60 10.50 -6.93
C THR A 69 12.40 9.32 -6.38
N VAL A 70 11.76 8.45 -5.61
CA VAL A 70 12.45 7.32 -4.97
C VAL A 70 12.68 6.13 -5.90
N PHE A 71 12.03 6.11 -7.06
CA PHE A 71 12.21 5.06 -8.06
C PHE A 71 12.76 5.64 -9.35
N SER A 72 13.40 4.80 -10.14
CA SER A 72 13.93 5.20 -11.45
C SER A 72 13.87 4.02 -12.40
N GLY A 73 14.07 4.29 -13.67
CA GLY A 73 14.08 3.27 -14.73
C GLY A 73 12.82 3.32 -15.57
N ASP A 74 13.01 3.36 -16.86
CA ASP A 74 11.88 3.42 -17.80
C ASP A 74 11.18 2.05 -17.89
N ASN A 75 9.89 2.08 -18.03
CA ASN A 75 9.08 0.87 -18.17
C ASN A 75 9.30 -0.11 -17.01
N THR A 76 9.25 0.42 -15.81
CA THR A 76 9.45 -0.36 -14.59
C THR A 76 8.23 -0.34 -13.71
N VAL A 77 8.16 -1.34 -12.84
CA VAL A 77 7.12 -1.43 -11.83
C VAL A 77 7.79 -1.64 -10.48
N ASN A 78 7.31 -0.92 -9.49
CA ASN A 78 7.70 -1.11 -8.10
C ASN A 78 6.44 -1.46 -7.28
N TYR A 79 6.57 -2.42 -6.38
CA TYR A 79 5.47 -2.82 -5.51
C TYR A 79 5.76 -2.39 -4.09
N LEU A 80 4.72 -1.88 -3.43
CA LEU A 80 4.77 -1.47 -2.04
C LEU A 80 3.73 -2.27 -1.28
N HIS A 81 4.06 -2.75 -0.11
CA HIS A 81 3.14 -3.55 0.70
C HIS A 81 3.08 -3.05 2.13
N LYS A 82 1.88 -3.06 2.70
CA LYS A 82 1.65 -2.80 4.12
C LYS A 82 0.67 -3.82 4.65
N VAL A 83 0.90 -4.24 5.88
CA VAL A 83 -0.09 -5.05 6.61
C VAL A 83 -0.82 -4.11 7.58
N ILE A 84 -2.14 -4.12 7.51
CA ILE A 84 -2.97 -3.29 8.35
C ILE A 84 -3.85 -4.22 9.21
N THR A 85 -3.73 -4.11 10.50
CA THR A 85 -4.42 -5.00 11.42
C THR A 85 -5.45 -4.24 12.23
N VAL A 86 -6.65 -4.78 12.29
CA VAL A 86 -7.74 -4.20 13.07
C VAL A 86 -8.38 -5.28 13.94
N ASP A 87 -8.91 -4.88 15.08
CA ASP A 87 -9.56 -5.82 16.00
C ASP A 87 -11.03 -6.00 15.66
N SER A 88 -11.57 -5.19 14.78
CA SER A 88 -12.94 -5.34 14.29
C SER A 88 -13.04 -4.69 12.92
N PRO A 89 -14.01 -5.05 12.09
CA PRO A 89 -14.14 -4.45 10.77
C PRO A 89 -14.30 -2.94 10.87
N ARG A 90 -13.62 -2.23 9.96
CA ARG A 90 -13.75 -0.78 9.90
C ARG A 90 -13.31 -0.26 8.55
N ASP A 91 -13.72 0.95 8.25
CA ASP A 91 -13.28 1.64 7.06
C ASP A 91 -12.08 2.51 7.39
N LEU A 92 -11.14 2.59 6.47
CA LEU A 92 -9.96 3.44 6.61
C LEU A 92 -9.79 4.28 5.35
N PRO A 93 -10.01 5.59 5.44
CA PRO A 93 -9.72 6.46 4.31
C PRO A 93 -8.23 6.57 4.07
N ILE A 94 -7.82 6.52 2.82
CA ILE A 94 -6.44 6.74 2.43
C ILE A 94 -6.36 7.72 1.26
N SER A 95 -5.24 8.41 1.17
CA SER A 95 -4.91 9.30 0.07
C SER A 95 -3.64 8.78 -0.58
N LEU A 96 -3.64 8.74 -1.90
CA LEU A 96 -2.53 8.21 -2.66
C LEU A 96 -2.10 9.18 -3.76
N GLY A 97 -0.87 9.05 -4.16
CA GLY A 97 -0.35 9.70 -5.35
C GLY A 97 0.66 8.80 -6.02
N SER A 98 0.85 8.96 -7.30
CA SER A 98 1.77 8.11 -8.06
C SER A 98 2.37 8.82 -9.25
N ASP A 99 3.57 8.43 -9.57
CA ASP A 99 4.27 8.83 -10.78
C ASP A 99 4.80 7.53 -11.40
N ASP A 100 4.23 6.99 -12.46
CA ASP A 100 3.05 7.46 -13.20
C ASP A 100 1.78 6.75 -12.71
N GLY A 101 1.50 5.57 -13.23
CA GLY A 101 0.26 4.83 -12.98
C GLY A 101 0.25 4.08 -11.66
N ILE A 102 -0.93 3.72 -11.21
CA ILE A 102 -1.10 3.03 -9.94
C ILE A 102 -2.20 1.98 -10.03
N LYS A 103 -1.94 0.83 -9.42
CA LYS A 103 -2.99 -0.14 -9.08
C LYS A 103 -2.94 -0.39 -7.57
N VAL A 104 -4.09 -0.62 -7.00
CA VAL A 104 -4.21 -0.92 -5.56
C VAL A 104 -4.96 -2.23 -5.39
N PHE A 105 -4.40 -3.10 -4.58
CA PHE A 105 -5.02 -4.38 -4.25
C PHE A 105 -5.20 -4.47 -2.74
N LEU A 106 -6.36 -4.91 -2.31
CA LEU A 106 -6.62 -5.17 -0.90
C LEU A 106 -7.02 -6.64 -0.76
N ASN A 107 -6.25 -7.37 0.03
CA ASN A 107 -6.47 -8.81 0.26
C ASN A 107 -6.54 -9.60 -1.06
N GLY A 108 -5.67 -9.25 -2.00
CA GLY A 108 -5.59 -9.92 -3.30
C GLY A 108 -6.56 -9.40 -4.36
N LYS A 109 -7.47 -8.48 -4.00
CA LYS A 109 -8.47 -7.99 -4.93
C LYS A 109 -8.13 -6.58 -5.39
N GLN A 110 -8.12 -6.35 -6.69
CA GLN A 110 -7.89 -5.01 -7.24
C GLN A 110 -9.06 -4.08 -6.91
N ILE A 111 -8.76 -2.96 -6.29
CA ILE A 111 -9.77 -1.97 -5.93
C ILE A 111 -9.56 -0.63 -6.65
N LEU A 112 -8.42 -0.43 -7.29
CA LEU A 112 -8.16 0.77 -8.09
C LEU A 112 -7.17 0.43 -9.20
N ALA A 113 -7.38 1.01 -10.37
CA ALA A 113 -6.41 0.99 -11.45
C ALA A 113 -6.51 2.32 -12.20
N ASN A 114 -5.39 3.04 -12.29
CA ASN A 114 -5.33 4.29 -13.03
C ASN A 114 -4.03 4.33 -13.84
N ASN A 115 -4.16 4.11 -15.14
CA ASN A 115 -3.02 4.15 -16.06
C ASN A 115 -2.86 5.59 -16.57
N ILE A 116 -2.01 6.35 -15.90
CA ILE A 116 -1.90 7.78 -16.16
C ILE A 116 -0.43 8.20 -16.07
N GLY A 117 -0.05 9.20 -16.87
CA GLY A 117 1.27 9.81 -16.78
C GLY A 117 1.18 11.08 -15.97
N ARG A 118 1.96 11.14 -14.88
CA ARG A 118 1.93 12.30 -13.99
C ARG A 118 3.08 12.25 -12.98
N GLY A 119 3.39 13.39 -12.37
CA GLY A 119 4.24 13.43 -11.18
C GLY A 119 3.40 13.12 -9.95
N ALA A 120 4.01 12.52 -8.94
CA ALA A 120 3.31 12.15 -7.73
C ALA A 120 2.98 13.38 -6.88
N ALA A 121 1.79 13.39 -6.32
CA ALA A 121 1.33 14.45 -5.42
C ALA A 121 0.28 13.90 -4.45
N PRO A 122 0.07 14.58 -3.32
CA PRO A 122 -0.99 14.19 -2.40
C PRO A 122 -2.36 14.25 -3.07
N ASP A 123 -3.24 13.40 -2.60
CA ASP A 123 -4.67 13.44 -2.94
C ASP A 123 -5.01 13.22 -4.41
N GLN A 124 -4.12 12.57 -5.15
CA GLN A 124 -4.43 12.22 -6.53
C GLN A 124 -5.46 11.11 -6.63
N GLU A 125 -5.44 10.18 -5.67
CA GLU A 125 -6.45 9.14 -5.54
C GLU A 125 -6.91 9.12 -4.09
N LYS A 126 -8.20 8.99 -3.87
CA LYS A 126 -8.75 8.85 -2.52
C LYS A 126 -9.61 7.62 -2.47
N LEU A 127 -9.32 6.75 -1.54
CA LEU A 127 -10.02 5.49 -1.39
C LEU A 127 -10.42 5.29 0.05
N THR A 128 -11.42 4.46 0.25
CA THR A 128 -11.75 3.96 1.58
C THR A 128 -11.51 2.45 1.58
N LEU A 129 -10.60 2.00 2.42
CA LEU A 129 -10.32 0.58 2.55
C LEU A 129 -11.34 -0.04 3.50
N ASN A 130 -12.03 -1.09 3.03
CA ASN A 130 -12.97 -1.81 3.89
C ASN A 130 -12.19 -2.94 4.55
N LEU A 131 -11.73 -2.70 5.77
CA LEU A 131 -10.87 -3.65 6.47
C LEU A 131 -11.71 -4.67 7.22
N LYS A 132 -11.27 -5.93 7.14
CA LYS A 132 -11.88 -7.00 7.91
C LYS A 132 -11.09 -7.21 9.18
N LYS A 133 -11.71 -7.82 10.18
CA LYS A 133 -11.02 -8.14 11.43
C LYS A 133 -9.77 -8.95 11.14
N GLY A 134 -8.69 -8.62 11.79
CA GLY A 134 -7.40 -9.27 11.63
C GLY A 134 -6.50 -8.54 10.67
N GLU A 135 -5.62 -9.26 10.01
CA GLU A 135 -4.65 -8.69 9.10
C GLU A 135 -5.26 -8.45 7.73
N ASN A 136 -4.96 -7.29 7.18
CA ASN A 136 -5.34 -6.91 5.82
C ASN A 136 -4.07 -6.58 5.05
N PHE A 137 -4.03 -7.02 3.78
CA PHE A 137 -2.83 -6.93 2.96
C PHE A 137 -3.05 -5.91 1.86
N LEU A 138 -2.36 -4.78 1.96
CA LEU A 138 -2.47 -3.70 1.00
C LEU A 138 -1.26 -3.71 0.08
N LEU A 139 -1.50 -3.85 -1.22
CA LEU A 139 -0.45 -3.83 -2.23
C LEU A 139 -0.68 -2.67 -3.17
N LEU A 140 0.36 -1.86 -3.37
CA LEU A 140 0.36 -0.80 -4.35
C LEU A 140 1.34 -1.16 -5.46
N LYS A 141 0.89 -1.01 -6.70
CA LYS A 141 1.74 -1.15 -7.88
C LYS A 141 1.97 0.22 -8.46
N ILE A 142 3.21 0.65 -8.56
CA ILE A 142 3.58 1.93 -9.15
C ILE A 142 4.30 1.66 -10.47
N HIS A 143 3.71 2.11 -11.57
CA HIS A 143 4.29 1.95 -12.90
C HIS A 143 4.96 3.25 -13.33
N ASN A 144 6.14 3.14 -13.91
CA ASN A 144 6.88 4.26 -14.47
C ASN A 144 7.06 4.08 -15.97
N GLY A 145 6.62 5.06 -16.74
CA GLY A 145 6.92 5.08 -18.16
C GLY A 145 8.35 5.53 -18.42
N ALA A 146 8.73 6.69 -17.91
CA ALA A 146 10.07 7.24 -18.09
C ALA A 146 10.36 8.28 -17.01
N GLY A 147 11.63 8.51 -16.77
CA GLY A 147 12.08 9.52 -15.82
C GLY A 147 11.96 9.08 -14.37
N PRO A 148 12.03 10.01 -13.42
CA PRO A 148 11.88 9.69 -12.02
C PRO A 148 10.46 9.20 -11.72
N SER A 149 10.32 8.42 -10.68
CA SER A 149 9.04 7.84 -10.29
C SER A 149 8.93 7.85 -8.79
N GLY A 150 7.74 7.84 -8.27
CA GLY A 150 7.53 7.88 -6.84
C GLY A 150 6.08 7.75 -6.44
N PHE A 151 5.83 8.02 -5.16
CA PHE A 151 4.51 7.80 -4.59
C PHE A 151 4.23 8.71 -3.41
N TYR A 152 2.96 8.77 -3.07
CA TYR A 152 2.46 9.39 -1.84
C TYR A 152 1.45 8.44 -1.20
N PHE A 153 1.51 8.28 0.10
CA PHE A 153 0.55 7.48 0.84
C PHE A 153 0.25 8.14 2.18
N LYS A 154 -1.03 8.34 2.45
CA LYS A 154 -1.46 8.78 3.76
C LYS A 154 -2.69 8.00 4.17
N ALA A 155 -2.62 7.35 5.32
CA ALA A 155 -3.79 6.78 5.97
C ALA A 155 -4.15 7.66 7.14
N ASP A 156 -5.45 7.87 7.34
CA ASP A 156 -5.88 8.64 8.48
C ASP A 156 -5.89 7.72 9.70
N ALA A 157 -4.70 7.47 10.18
CA ALA A 157 -4.53 6.55 11.27
C ALA A 157 -5.08 7.09 12.57
N LEU A 158 -5.35 8.39 12.59
CA LEU A 158 -5.92 8.99 13.76
C LEU A 158 -7.39 9.14 13.60
N ALA A 159 -7.91 8.63 12.51
CA ALA A 159 -9.32 8.61 12.34
C ALA A 159 -9.77 7.96 13.58
N LYS A 160 -10.74 8.58 14.25
CA LYS A 160 -11.03 8.19 15.44
C LYS A 160 -11.41 6.85 15.58
N PRO A 161 -10.99 6.13 16.51
CA PRO A 161 -11.53 4.86 16.81
C PRO A 161 -13.01 5.07 17.00
N LEU A 162 -13.76 4.08 16.72
CA LEU A 162 -15.14 4.17 16.97
C LEU A 162 -15.29 4.49 18.42
N PRO A 163 -16.24 5.31 18.72
CA PRO A 163 -16.45 5.71 20.06
C PRO A 163 -16.72 4.49 20.85
N SER A 164 -16.10 4.40 21.89
CA SER A 164 -16.34 3.33 22.65
C SER A 164 -17.52 3.65 23.38
N ILE A 165 -18.45 2.87 23.42
CA ILE A 165 -19.54 3.13 24.00
C ILE A 165 -19.48 2.81 25.26
N ALA A 166 -19.12 3.12 25.86
CA ALA A 166 -19.02 2.94 27.03
C ALA A 166 -20.07 2.79 27.65
N THR A 167 -20.46 2.72 27.81
CA THR A 167 -21.39 2.71 28.49
C THR A 167 -21.71 2.59 29.02
#